data_8af8295f7cbd5444b59fbb71c3fb5ac4
#
_entry.id   8af8295f7cbd5444b59fbb71c3fb5ac4
#
_cell.length_a   1.000
_cell.length_b   1.000
_cell.length_c   1.000
_cell.angle_alpha   90.00
_cell.angle_beta   90.00
_cell.angle_gamma   90.00
#
_symmetry.space_group_name_H-M   'P 1'
#
loop_
_entity.id
_entity.type
_entity.pdbx_description
1 polymer ?
#
loop_
_entity_poly.entity_id
_entity_poly.type
_entity_poly.pdbx_seq_one_letter_code
_entity_poly.pdbx_strand_id
1 'polypeptide(L)'
;DELAVSSEGSGVIYKKDGNDAYIVTNTHVIAGADQIDIQLASGEKVKGELVGSDTYSDIAVIKIAADKITTVAEFADSSTINVGETAIAIGSPLGAIYANSVTQGIISSLSRTVTSKSEDGQIISTNAIQTDTAINPGNSGGPLINIQGQVMGITSSKITFASATSNVSVEGMGFAIPSNDVIVIIKQLEENGKVVRPALGVQMLDLAQLSSSQLETAGLENSDLTSGVLIISTQEGLPAHGKLQQYD
;
A
#
# COMPACT_ATOMS: atom_id res chain seq x y z
N ASP A 1 0.04 28.62 -18.56
CA ASP A 1 -0.30 27.20 -18.67
C ASP A 1 -1.13 26.85 -17.43
N GLU A 2 -2.40 26.43 -17.62
CA GLU A 2 -3.23 25.94 -16.52
C GLU A 2 -2.70 24.54 -16.12
N LEU A 3 -2.45 24.35 -14.81
CA LEU A 3 -2.14 23.04 -14.26
C LEU A 3 -3.37 22.15 -14.40
N ALA A 4 -3.24 21.03 -15.08
CA ALA A 4 -4.27 20.01 -15.16
C ALA A 4 -4.17 19.07 -13.96
N VAL A 5 -5.32 18.65 -13.41
CA VAL A 5 -5.35 17.60 -12.38
C VAL A 5 -4.96 16.28 -13.03
N SER A 6 -3.84 15.68 -12.59
CA SER A 6 -3.33 14.41 -13.11
C SER A 6 -3.83 13.22 -12.30
N SER A 7 -4.04 13.40 -10.99
CA SER A 7 -4.52 12.35 -10.09
C SER A 7 -5.20 12.97 -8.87
N GLU A 8 -6.13 12.23 -8.26
CA GLU A 8 -6.80 12.59 -7.03
C GLU A 8 -6.82 11.39 -6.08
N GLY A 9 -6.76 11.68 -4.78
CA GLY A 9 -6.80 10.67 -3.74
C GLY A 9 -7.06 11.28 -2.37
N SER A 10 -6.84 10.50 -1.34
CA SER A 10 -7.04 10.88 0.06
C SER A 10 -5.73 10.79 0.83
N GLY A 11 -5.72 11.31 2.05
CA GLY A 11 -4.58 11.22 2.95
C GLY A 11 -5.01 11.32 4.41
N VAL A 12 -4.10 10.97 5.30
CA VAL A 12 -4.30 11.00 6.75
C VAL A 12 -3.25 11.87 7.39
N ILE A 13 -3.67 12.91 8.11
CA ILE A 13 -2.77 13.72 8.94
C ILE A 13 -2.50 12.92 10.21
N TYR A 14 -1.26 12.44 10.39
CA TYR A 14 -0.88 11.55 11.49
C TYR A 14 0.06 12.19 12.51
N LYS A 15 0.68 13.31 12.17
CA LYS A 15 1.67 13.95 13.03
C LYS A 15 1.62 15.47 12.88
N LYS A 16 1.82 16.17 13.99
CA LYS A 16 2.09 17.61 14.04
C LYS A 16 3.39 17.80 14.82
N ASP A 17 4.33 18.54 14.24
CA ASP A 17 5.63 18.81 14.83
C ASP A 17 6.03 20.26 14.57
N GLY A 18 6.00 21.08 15.58
CA GLY A 18 6.23 22.52 15.47
C GLY A 18 5.28 23.20 14.48
N ASN A 19 5.83 23.78 13.43
CA ASN A 19 5.10 24.48 12.38
C ASN A 19 4.66 23.58 11.23
N ASP A 20 5.02 22.30 11.26
CA ASP A 20 4.75 21.34 10.21
C ASP A 20 3.73 20.28 10.65
N ALA A 21 2.92 19.81 9.72
CA ALA A 21 2.11 18.62 9.87
C ALA A 21 2.38 17.63 8.74
N TYR A 22 2.25 16.36 9.05
CA TYR A 22 2.61 15.26 8.15
C TYR A 22 1.40 14.45 7.78
N ILE A 23 1.31 14.14 6.49
CA ILE A 23 0.22 13.38 5.87
C ILE A 23 0.82 12.13 5.27
N VAL A 24 0.20 10.98 5.54
CA VAL A 24 0.44 9.76 4.80
C VAL A 24 -0.61 9.60 3.70
N THR A 25 -0.16 9.18 2.51
CA THR A 25 -1.01 8.84 1.36
C THR A 25 -0.35 7.73 0.55
N ASN A 26 -0.93 7.35 -0.60
CA ASN A 26 -0.28 6.41 -1.52
C ASN A 26 0.67 7.12 -2.48
N THR A 27 1.76 6.42 -2.85
CA THR A 27 2.71 6.90 -3.85
C THR A 27 2.06 7.11 -5.21
N HIS A 28 1.18 6.19 -5.65
CA HIS A 28 0.51 6.30 -6.94
C HIS A 28 -0.43 7.52 -7.03
N VAL A 29 -0.92 8.05 -5.91
CA VAL A 29 -1.77 9.26 -5.88
C VAL A 29 -0.98 10.50 -6.25
N ILE A 30 0.32 10.55 -5.94
CA ILE A 30 1.19 11.71 -6.15
C ILE A 30 2.24 11.50 -7.25
N ALA A 31 2.26 10.33 -7.87
CA ALA A 31 3.27 10.00 -8.87
C ALA A 31 3.19 10.95 -10.07
N GLY A 32 4.35 11.51 -10.45
CA GLY A 32 4.46 12.42 -11.59
C GLY A 32 3.83 13.80 -11.40
N ALA A 33 3.38 14.15 -10.20
CA ALA A 33 2.80 15.46 -9.92
C ALA A 33 3.89 16.53 -9.74
N ASP A 34 3.79 17.63 -10.47
CA ASP A 34 4.64 18.82 -10.30
C ASP A 34 4.26 19.63 -9.05
N GLN A 35 2.99 19.55 -8.64
CA GLN A 35 2.43 20.26 -7.48
C GLN A 35 1.44 19.35 -6.74
N ILE A 36 1.48 19.41 -5.42
CA ILE A 36 0.56 18.69 -4.54
C ILE A 36 -0.31 19.70 -3.81
N ASP A 37 -1.61 19.72 -4.11
CA ASP A 37 -2.59 20.53 -3.42
C ASP A 37 -3.42 19.67 -2.48
N ILE A 38 -3.50 20.06 -1.22
CA ILE A 38 -4.25 19.36 -0.16
C ILE A 38 -5.49 20.17 0.18
N GLN A 39 -6.64 19.54 0.07
CA GLN A 39 -7.89 20.09 0.59
C GLN A 39 -8.17 19.50 1.97
N LEU A 40 -8.17 20.36 2.98
CA LEU A 40 -8.51 19.98 4.36
C LEU A 40 -10.02 19.72 4.50
N ALA A 41 -10.41 19.01 5.56
CA ALA A 41 -11.83 18.77 5.87
C ALA A 41 -12.65 20.06 6.04
N SER A 42 -12.01 21.17 6.39
CA SER A 42 -12.61 22.50 6.42
C SER A 42 -12.95 23.07 5.03
N GLY A 43 -12.47 22.43 3.95
CA GLY A 43 -12.55 22.93 2.58
C GLY A 43 -11.39 23.85 2.17
N GLU A 44 -10.52 24.21 3.12
CA GLU A 44 -9.35 25.04 2.86
C GLU A 44 -8.30 24.27 2.06
N LYS A 45 -7.64 24.94 1.12
CA LYS A 45 -6.57 24.36 0.31
C LYS A 45 -5.21 24.83 0.81
N VAL A 46 -4.30 23.88 0.98
CA VAL A 46 -2.91 24.15 1.38
C VAL A 46 -1.97 23.40 0.42
N LYS A 47 -0.76 23.94 0.25
CA LYS A 47 0.29 23.29 -0.56
C LYS A 47 0.99 22.22 0.25
N GLY A 48 1.19 21.05 -0.38
CA GLY A 48 1.99 19.96 0.15
C GLY A 48 3.40 19.94 -0.42
N GLU A 49 4.35 19.55 0.40
CA GLU A 49 5.74 19.27 0.03
C GLU A 49 6.02 17.79 0.23
N LEU A 50 6.53 17.11 -0.80
CA LEU A 50 6.89 15.70 -0.70
C LEU A 50 8.09 15.51 0.23
N VAL A 51 7.93 14.75 1.31
CA VAL A 51 9.02 14.36 2.22
C VAL A 51 9.74 13.13 1.68
N GLY A 52 8.98 12.15 1.21
CA GLY A 52 9.49 10.94 0.60
C GLY A 52 8.39 10.00 0.17
N SER A 53 8.74 9.07 -0.71
CA SER A 53 7.81 8.06 -1.21
C SER A 53 8.50 6.73 -1.45
N ASP A 54 7.71 5.67 -1.42
CA ASP A 54 8.17 4.31 -1.67
C ASP A 54 7.19 3.55 -2.56
N THR A 55 7.63 3.25 -3.76
CA THR A 55 6.81 2.59 -4.78
C THR A 55 6.46 1.15 -4.39
N TYR A 56 7.33 0.46 -3.64
CA TYR A 56 7.10 -0.93 -3.24
C TYR A 56 5.96 -1.08 -2.23
N SER A 57 5.90 -0.19 -1.25
CA SER A 57 4.81 -0.19 -0.27
C SER A 57 3.62 0.66 -0.69
N ASP A 58 3.76 1.43 -1.76
CA ASP A 58 2.77 2.40 -2.21
C ASP A 58 2.43 3.46 -1.15
N ILE A 59 3.41 3.85 -0.32
CA ILE A 59 3.27 4.86 0.73
C ILE A 59 4.11 6.09 0.41
N ALA A 60 3.52 7.26 0.62
CA ALA A 60 4.20 8.55 0.54
C ALA A 60 3.90 9.41 1.77
N VAL A 61 4.84 10.28 2.12
CA VAL A 61 4.69 11.27 3.18
C VAL A 61 4.77 12.67 2.59
N ILE A 62 3.78 13.49 2.91
CA ILE A 62 3.68 14.89 2.50
C ILE A 62 3.71 15.76 3.75
N LYS A 63 4.40 16.88 3.68
CA LYS A 63 4.45 17.90 4.71
C LYS A 63 3.60 19.10 4.30
N ILE A 64 2.88 19.69 5.26
CA ILE A 64 2.11 20.93 5.11
C ILE A 64 2.36 21.85 6.31
N ALA A 65 2.00 23.12 6.19
CA ALA A 65 1.97 24.04 7.33
C ALA A 65 0.91 23.60 8.35
N ALA A 66 1.27 23.62 9.64
CA ALA A 66 0.45 23.07 10.73
C ALA A 66 -0.50 24.09 11.38
N ASP A 67 -0.52 25.33 10.92
CA ASP A 67 -1.30 26.43 11.54
C ASP A 67 -2.82 26.16 11.57
N LYS A 68 -3.33 25.39 10.60
CA LYS A 68 -4.74 24.99 10.47
C LYS A 68 -5.05 23.60 11.05
N ILE A 69 -4.04 22.88 11.53
CA ILE A 69 -4.19 21.49 12.00
C ILE A 69 -4.42 21.49 13.51
N THR A 70 -5.59 21.05 13.93
CA THR A 70 -6.01 20.97 15.34
C THR A 70 -5.88 19.56 15.92
N THR A 71 -6.06 18.54 15.08
CA THR A 71 -6.05 17.12 15.47
C THR A 71 -5.27 16.30 14.46
N VAL A 72 -4.72 15.18 14.92
CA VAL A 72 -4.07 14.17 14.11
C VAL A 72 -4.70 12.80 14.38
N ALA A 73 -4.64 11.91 13.40
CA ALA A 73 -5.12 10.56 13.54
C ALA A 73 -4.16 9.72 14.41
N GLU A 74 -4.71 8.76 15.15
CA GLU A 74 -3.97 7.75 15.87
C GLU A 74 -3.98 6.43 15.08
N PHE A 75 -2.87 5.72 15.06
CA PHE A 75 -2.78 4.39 14.48
C PHE A 75 -3.20 3.32 15.51
N ALA A 76 -4.04 2.38 15.08
CA ALA A 76 -4.27 1.14 15.81
C ALA A 76 -3.08 0.20 15.63
N ASP A 77 -2.92 -0.77 16.52
CA ASP A 77 -2.02 -1.90 16.31
C ASP A 77 -2.71 -2.93 15.39
N SER A 78 -2.29 -2.98 14.11
CA SER A 78 -2.90 -3.88 13.12
C SER A 78 -2.68 -5.37 13.40
N SER A 79 -1.79 -5.73 14.33
CA SER A 79 -1.62 -7.12 14.75
C SER A 79 -2.73 -7.61 15.70
N THR A 80 -3.50 -6.71 16.27
CA THR A 80 -4.56 -7.01 17.25
C THR A 80 -5.97 -6.99 16.67
N ILE A 81 -6.14 -6.54 15.43
CA ILE A 81 -7.46 -6.51 14.76
C ILE A 81 -7.96 -7.92 14.45
N ASN A 82 -9.28 -8.08 14.33
CA ASN A 82 -9.91 -9.38 14.12
C ASN A 82 -10.76 -9.40 12.85
N VAL A 83 -10.86 -10.57 12.22
CA VAL A 83 -11.81 -10.80 11.14
C VAL A 83 -13.24 -10.65 11.67
N GLY A 84 -14.09 -9.95 10.92
CA GLY A 84 -15.44 -9.59 11.32
C GLY A 84 -15.56 -8.28 12.11
N GLU A 85 -14.43 -7.66 12.47
CA GLU A 85 -14.40 -6.35 13.13
C GLU A 85 -14.89 -5.26 12.16
N THR A 86 -15.64 -4.27 12.69
CA THR A 86 -16.13 -3.15 11.90
C THR A 86 -14.97 -2.34 11.33
N ALA A 87 -15.05 -2.07 10.03
CA ALA A 87 -14.10 -1.25 9.29
C ALA A 87 -14.81 -0.10 8.60
N ILE A 88 -14.27 1.10 8.72
CA ILE A 88 -14.83 2.32 8.14
C ILE A 88 -13.73 2.97 7.28
N ALA A 89 -14.01 3.19 6.00
CA ALA A 89 -13.12 3.93 5.11
C ALA A 89 -13.62 5.35 4.92
N ILE A 90 -12.70 6.29 4.90
CA ILE A 90 -12.97 7.71 4.66
C ILE A 90 -12.13 8.17 3.47
N GLY A 91 -12.74 8.88 2.54
CA GLY A 91 -12.02 9.33 1.36
C GLY A 91 -12.85 10.29 0.49
N SER A 92 -12.32 10.53 -0.71
CA SER A 92 -12.91 11.46 -1.68
C SER A 92 -13.15 10.74 -3.01
N PRO A 93 -14.07 9.75 -3.06
CA PRO A 93 -14.33 9.00 -4.29
C PRO A 93 -14.78 9.98 -5.39
N LEU A 94 -14.18 9.85 -6.59
CA LEU A 94 -14.45 10.70 -7.74
C LEU A 94 -14.17 12.20 -7.49
N GLY A 95 -13.23 12.52 -6.59
CA GLY A 95 -12.69 13.84 -6.38
C GLY A 95 -13.41 14.70 -5.32
N ALA A 96 -13.10 15.99 -5.33
CA ALA A 96 -13.49 16.94 -4.29
C ALA A 96 -15.02 17.10 -4.09
N ILE A 97 -15.84 16.76 -5.10
CA ILE A 97 -17.32 16.84 -5.00
C ILE A 97 -17.85 15.86 -3.93
N TYR A 98 -17.20 14.71 -3.77
CA TYR A 98 -17.57 13.69 -2.80
C TYR A 98 -16.56 13.57 -1.64
N ALA A 99 -15.84 14.66 -1.37
CA ALA A 99 -14.86 14.71 -0.31
C ALA A 99 -15.45 14.30 1.04
N ASN A 100 -14.65 13.55 1.83
CA ASN A 100 -15.05 13.03 3.14
C ASN A 100 -16.22 12.04 3.11
N SER A 101 -16.40 11.32 2.00
CA SER A 101 -17.35 10.21 1.96
C SER A 101 -16.90 9.10 2.90
N VAL A 102 -17.88 8.51 3.57
CA VAL A 102 -17.67 7.43 4.56
C VAL A 102 -18.37 6.18 4.08
N THR A 103 -17.64 5.07 4.05
CA THR A 103 -18.19 3.74 3.78
C THR A 103 -17.88 2.81 4.94
N GLN A 104 -18.75 1.83 5.19
CA GLN A 104 -18.62 0.88 6.30
C GLN A 104 -18.72 -0.54 5.80
N GLY A 105 -17.95 -1.42 6.40
CA GLY A 105 -17.94 -2.86 6.20
C GLY A 105 -17.25 -3.54 7.37
N ILE A 106 -16.59 -4.66 7.10
CA ILE A 106 -15.84 -5.45 8.09
C ILE A 106 -14.43 -5.77 7.58
N ILE A 107 -13.59 -6.19 8.49
CA ILE A 107 -12.33 -6.86 8.16
C ILE A 107 -12.64 -8.27 7.66
N SER A 108 -12.36 -8.55 6.38
CA SER A 108 -12.64 -9.83 5.74
C SER A 108 -11.45 -10.81 5.87
N SER A 109 -10.21 -10.29 5.95
CA SER A 109 -9.00 -11.07 6.20
C SER A 109 -7.88 -10.17 6.71
N LEU A 110 -7.01 -10.70 7.59
CA LEU A 110 -5.92 -9.93 8.21
C LEU A 110 -4.65 -9.92 7.38
N SER A 111 -4.44 -10.93 6.56
CA SER A 111 -3.20 -11.12 5.81
C SER A 111 -3.52 -11.77 4.48
N ARG A 112 -3.50 -10.97 3.44
CA ARG A 112 -3.54 -11.42 2.05
C ARG A 112 -2.26 -11.01 1.37
N THR A 113 -1.49 -11.97 0.90
CA THR A 113 -0.42 -11.66 -0.03
C THR A 113 -1.06 -11.24 -1.35
N VAL A 114 -1.01 -9.97 -1.63
CA VAL A 114 -1.50 -9.39 -2.88
C VAL A 114 -0.31 -8.99 -3.73
N THR A 115 -0.43 -9.24 -5.01
CA THR A 115 0.62 -8.96 -5.98
C THR A 115 0.20 -7.77 -6.82
N SER A 116 1.02 -6.76 -6.90
CA SER A 116 0.85 -5.62 -7.80
C SER A 116 2.03 -5.52 -8.76
N LYS A 117 1.87 -4.75 -9.82
CA LYS A 117 2.95 -4.49 -10.77
C LYS A 117 3.39 -3.04 -10.64
N SER A 118 4.68 -2.80 -10.41
CA SER A 118 5.23 -1.43 -10.45
C SER A 118 5.22 -0.87 -11.87
N GLU A 119 5.43 0.43 -12.01
CA GLU A 119 5.56 1.09 -13.32
C GLU A 119 6.72 0.51 -14.14
N ASP A 120 7.79 0.09 -13.46
CA ASP A 120 8.95 -0.59 -14.07
C ASP A 120 8.70 -2.06 -14.41
N GLY A 121 7.48 -2.56 -14.21
CA GLY A 121 7.08 -3.93 -14.52
C GLY A 121 7.50 -4.97 -13.48
N GLN A 122 8.07 -4.57 -12.35
CA GLN A 122 8.43 -5.48 -11.25
C GLN A 122 7.18 -5.97 -10.52
N ILE A 123 7.18 -7.25 -10.15
CA ILE A 123 6.13 -7.84 -9.33
C ILE A 123 6.44 -7.49 -7.86
N ILE A 124 5.49 -6.81 -7.23
CA ILE A 124 5.54 -6.45 -5.82
C ILE A 124 4.52 -7.31 -5.09
N SER A 125 4.98 -8.08 -4.11
CA SER A 125 4.12 -8.80 -3.18
C SER A 125 4.02 -8.03 -1.87
N THR A 126 2.81 -7.67 -1.49
CA THR A 126 2.54 -6.90 -0.27
C THR A 126 1.50 -7.64 0.57
N ASN A 127 1.68 -7.60 1.88
CA ASN A 127 0.67 -8.08 2.81
C ASN A 127 -0.41 -7.01 2.98
N ALA A 128 -1.67 -7.39 2.89
CA ALA A 128 -2.77 -6.44 2.98
C ALA A 128 -3.91 -6.95 3.86
N ILE A 129 -4.57 -6.03 4.55
CA ILE A 129 -5.86 -6.25 5.18
C ILE A 129 -6.91 -6.27 4.07
N GLN A 130 -7.73 -7.29 4.02
CA GLN A 130 -8.90 -7.35 3.14
C GLN A 130 -10.13 -6.86 3.88
N THR A 131 -10.97 -6.08 3.21
CA THR A 131 -12.26 -5.57 3.72
C THR A 131 -13.32 -5.61 2.62
N ASP A 132 -14.58 -5.73 3.00
CA ASP A 132 -15.72 -5.53 2.09
C ASP A 132 -16.22 -4.07 2.08
N THR A 133 -15.59 -3.20 2.87
CA THR A 133 -15.80 -1.75 2.81
C THR A 133 -15.57 -1.26 1.39
N ALA A 134 -16.48 -0.46 0.85
CA ALA A 134 -16.38 0.02 -0.52
C ALA A 134 -15.15 0.92 -0.70
N ILE A 135 -14.15 0.42 -1.41
CA ILE A 135 -12.93 1.15 -1.81
C ILE A 135 -13.03 1.43 -3.30
N ASN A 136 -12.99 2.69 -3.65
CA ASN A 136 -13.08 3.20 -5.02
C ASN A 136 -11.92 4.16 -5.31
N PRO A 137 -11.62 4.46 -6.58
CA PRO A 137 -10.70 5.53 -6.94
C PRO A 137 -11.07 6.83 -6.20
N GLY A 138 -10.07 7.46 -5.57
CA GLY A 138 -10.23 8.62 -4.68
C GLY A 138 -10.22 8.28 -3.19
N ASN A 139 -10.57 7.05 -2.77
CA ASN A 139 -10.34 6.61 -1.39
C ASN A 139 -8.87 6.22 -1.14
N SER A 140 -8.09 5.92 -2.18
CA SER A 140 -6.66 5.59 -2.08
C SER A 140 -5.90 6.62 -1.27
N GLY A 141 -5.09 6.14 -0.32
CA GLY A 141 -4.35 6.97 0.64
C GLY A 141 -5.14 7.39 1.86
N GLY A 142 -6.46 7.18 1.87
CA GLY A 142 -7.33 7.45 3.02
C GLY A 142 -7.24 6.36 4.09
N PRO A 143 -7.80 6.62 5.27
CA PRO A 143 -7.76 5.68 6.38
C PRO A 143 -8.83 4.59 6.25
N LEU A 144 -8.48 3.38 6.69
CA LEU A 144 -9.40 2.36 7.17
C LEU A 144 -9.34 2.40 8.69
N ILE A 145 -10.43 2.80 9.36
CA ILE A 145 -10.48 3.01 10.81
C ILE A 145 -11.38 1.99 11.51
N ASN A 146 -11.12 1.76 12.80
CA ASN A 146 -12.01 1.04 13.71
C ASN A 146 -13.10 1.97 14.29
N ILE A 147 -13.99 1.42 15.11
CA ILE A 147 -15.07 2.19 15.77
C ILE A 147 -14.57 3.19 16.81
N GLN A 148 -13.31 3.09 17.25
CA GLN A 148 -12.65 4.06 18.12
C GLN A 148 -12.02 5.23 17.34
N GLY A 149 -12.07 5.19 16.00
CA GLY A 149 -11.47 6.20 15.14
C GLY A 149 -9.97 6.02 14.91
N GLN A 150 -9.40 4.89 15.31
CA GLN A 150 -7.98 4.61 15.10
C GLN A 150 -7.74 3.99 13.72
N VAL A 151 -6.65 4.36 13.07
CA VAL A 151 -6.28 3.92 11.73
C VAL A 151 -5.71 2.50 11.77
N MET A 152 -6.43 1.53 11.26
CA MET A 152 -6.02 0.13 11.10
C MET A 152 -5.14 -0.08 9.87
N GLY A 153 -5.29 0.77 8.85
CA GLY A 153 -4.51 0.71 7.61
C GLY A 153 -4.81 1.87 6.69
N ILE A 154 -4.02 1.96 5.62
CA ILE A 154 -4.19 2.94 4.54
C ILE A 154 -4.77 2.23 3.32
N THR A 155 -5.93 2.68 2.86
CA THR A 155 -6.62 2.07 1.71
C THR A 155 -5.85 2.29 0.42
N SER A 156 -5.83 1.30 -0.46
CA SER A 156 -5.21 1.41 -1.77
C SER A 156 -6.06 0.70 -2.82
N SER A 157 -6.53 1.45 -3.81
CA SER A 157 -7.26 0.90 -4.96
C SER A 157 -6.33 0.22 -5.97
N LYS A 158 -5.00 0.44 -5.88
CA LYS A 158 -4.00 -0.23 -6.73
C LYS A 158 -3.82 -1.71 -6.36
N ILE A 159 -4.18 -2.07 -5.13
CA ILE A 159 -4.15 -3.46 -4.65
C ILE A 159 -5.41 -4.22 -5.10
N THR A 160 -6.02 -3.86 -6.20
CA THR A 160 -7.10 -4.62 -6.80
C THR A 160 -6.53 -5.54 -7.88
N PHE A 161 -6.46 -6.84 -7.59
CA PHE A 161 -6.24 -7.91 -8.57
C PHE A 161 -4.96 -7.89 -9.41
N ALA A 162 -3.96 -8.57 -8.93
CA ALA A 162 -2.94 -9.19 -9.76
C ALA A 162 -3.42 -10.54 -10.36
N SER A 163 -4.68 -10.66 -10.73
CA SER A 163 -5.08 -11.73 -11.63
C SER A 163 -5.18 -11.18 -13.03
N ALA A 164 -4.05 -11.22 -13.74
CA ALA A 164 -3.85 -10.67 -15.08
C ALA A 164 -4.66 -11.36 -16.20
N THR A 165 -5.69 -12.12 -15.86
CA THR A 165 -6.46 -12.91 -16.83
C THR A 165 -7.94 -12.62 -16.89
N SER A 166 -8.47 -11.72 -16.06
CA SER A 166 -9.88 -11.35 -16.19
C SER A 166 -10.09 -9.86 -15.89
N ASN A 167 -10.66 -9.13 -16.85
CA ASN A 167 -11.22 -7.78 -16.66
C ASN A 167 -12.50 -7.80 -15.80
N VAL A 168 -12.57 -8.70 -14.81
CA VAL A 168 -13.73 -8.81 -13.93
C VAL A 168 -13.46 -7.98 -12.69
N SER A 169 -14.17 -6.88 -12.54
CA SER A 169 -14.25 -6.14 -11.27
C SER A 169 -14.98 -7.04 -10.26
N VAL A 170 -14.32 -7.38 -9.16
CA VAL A 170 -14.97 -8.14 -8.07
C VAL A 170 -15.41 -7.13 -7.02
N GLU A 171 -16.72 -7.01 -6.85
CA GLU A 171 -17.32 -6.18 -5.82
C GLU A 171 -17.09 -6.79 -4.43
N GLY A 172 -17.00 -5.93 -3.40
CA GLY A 172 -16.84 -6.37 -2.02
C GLY A 172 -15.43 -6.85 -1.65
N MET A 173 -14.41 -6.50 -2.44
CA MET A 173 -13.01 -6.76 -2.12
C MET A 173 -12.20 -5.48 -2.17
N GLY A 174 -12.00 -4.88 -1.02
CA GLY A 174 -11.09 -3.76 -0.82
C GLY A 174 -9.84 -4.19 -0.03
N PHE A 175 -8.78 -3.40 -0.14
CA PHE A 175 -7.51 -3.69 0.53
C PHE A 175 -6.95 -2.43 1.20
N ALA A 176 -6.24 -2.65 2.32
CA ALA A 176 -5.51 -1.61 3.02
C ALA A 176 -4.14 -2.13 3.46
N ILE A 177 -3.14 -1.25 3.41
CA ILE A 177 -1.80 -1.49 3.91
C ILE A 177 -1.87 -1.43 5.43
N PRO A 178 -1.44 -2.48 6.18
CA PRO A 178 -1.56 -2.53 7.63
C PRO A 178 -0.86 -1.36 8.33
N SER A 179 -1.45 -0.82 9.37
CA SER A 179 -0.90 0.34 10.12
C SER A 179 0.50 0.09 10.67
N ASN A 180 0.81 -1.11 11.15
CA ASN A 180 2.16 -1.43 11.65
C ASN A 180 3.21 -1.32 10.54
N ASP A 181 2.89 -1.74 9.32
CA ASP A 181 3.78 -1.59 8.17
C ASP A 181 3.91 -0.11 7.78
N VAL A 182 2.79 0.62 7.76
CA VAL A 182 2.77 2.06 7.47
C VAL A 182 3.68 2.82 8.42
N ILE A 183 3.60 2.57 9.74
CA ILE A 183 4.41 3.24 10.77
C ILE A 183 5.91 3.05 10.51
N VAL A 184 6.34 1.84 10.15
CA VAL A 184 7.75 1.54 9.84
C VAL A 184 8.21 2.28 8.59
N ILE A 185 7.35 2.38 7.59
CA ILE A 185 7.65 3.03 6.31
C ILE A 185 7.73 4.55 6.49
N ILE A 186 6.72 5.18 7.10
CA ILE A 186 6.70 6.64 7.28
C ILE A 186 7.89 7.12 8.08
N LYS A 187 8.34 6.35 9.09
CA LYS A 187 9.54 6.67 9.86
C LYS A 187 10.79 6.75 8.97
N GLN A 188 10.98 5.77 8.09
CA GLN A 188 12.12 5.78 7.16
C GLN A 188 12.02 6.93 6.13
N LEU A 189 10.80 7.23 5.66
CA LEU A 189 10.56 8.33 4.73
C LEU A 189 10.84 9.69 5.40
N GLU A 190 10.45 9.89 6.66
CA GLU A 190 10.75 11.10 7.42
C GLU A 190 12.26 11.27 7.65
N GLU A 191 12.95 10.17 8.02
CA GLU A 191 14.38 10.22 8.38
C GLU A 191 15.30 10.31 7.14
N ASN A 192 14.95 9.63 6.04
CA ASN A 192 15.87 9.41 4.92
C ASN A 192 15.31 9.83 3.55
N GLY A 193 14.04 10.25 3.47
CA GLY A 193 13.34 10.54 2.22
C GLY A 193 13.04 9.31 1.36
N LYS A 194 13.48 8.13 1.77
CA LYS A 194 13.33 6.86 1.06
C LYS A 194 13.38 5.67 2.01
N VAL A 195 12.81 4.54 1.56
CA VAL A 195 12.91 3.25 2.27
C VAL A 195 14.12 2.48 1.77
N VAL A 196 14.98 2.06 2.70
CA VAL A 196 16.15 1.24 2.39
C VAL A 196 15.81 -0.23 2.63
N ARG A 197 15.85 -1.03 1.56
CA ARG A 197 15.62 -2.48 1.62
C ARG A 197 16.88 -3.22 1.27
N PRO A 198 17.38 -4.11 2.13
CA PRO A 198 18.41 -5.06 1.72
C PRO A 198 17.81 -6.00 0.65
N ALA A 199 18.56 -6.24 -0.43
CA ALA A 199 18.15 -7.15 -1.48
C ALA A 199 19.09 -8.35 -1.53
N LEU A 200 18.54 -9.58 -1.58
CA LEU A 200 19.30 -10.79 -1.84
C LEU A 200 19.62 -10.94 -3.32
N GLY A 201 18.79 -10.40 -4.20
CA GLY A 201 18.92 -10.53 -5.65
C GLY A 201 18.50 -11.91 -6.14
N VAL A 202 17.36 -12.39 -5.68
CA VAL A 202 16.76 -13.66 -6.10
C VAL A 202 15.40 -13.41 -6.75
N GLN A 203 15.12 -14.16 -7.81
CA GLN A 203 13.75 -14.38 -8.28
C GLN A 203 13.32 -15.75 -7.78
N MET A 204 12.16 -15.82 -7.17
CA MET A 204 11.63 -17.04 -6.57
C MET A 204 10.15 -17.23 -6.84
N LEU A 205 9.69 -18.47 -6.83
CA LEU A 205 8.28 -18.85 -6.90
C LEU A 205 7.92 -19.69 -5.68
N ASP A 206 6.70 -19.53 -5.19
CA ASP A 206 6.16 -20.38 -4.15
C ASP A 206 5.87 -21.78 -4.73
N LEU A 207 6.37 -22.83 -4.06
CA LEU A 207 6.13 -24.23 -4.48
C LEU A 207 4.64 -24.55 -4.58
N ALA A 208 3.82 -24.00 -3.69
CA ALA A 208 2.36 -24.22 -3.70
C ALA A 208 1.66 -23.63 -4.93
N GLN A 209 2.31 -22.73 -5.67
CA GLN A 209 1.77 -22.08 -6.87
C GLN A 209 2.29 -22.71 -8.18
N LEU A 210 3.21 -23.67 -8.10
CA LEU A 210 3.78 -24.32 -9.26
C LEU A 210 2.81 -25.35 -9.86
N SER A 211 2.71 -25.35 -11.19
CA SER A 211 2.02 -26.40 -11.92
C SER A 211 2.86 -27.69 -11.96
N SER A 212 2.21 -28.84 -12.20
CA SER A 212 2.90 -30.13 -12.30
C SER A 212 4.02 -30.11 -13.35
N SER A 213 3.85 -29.41 -14.46
CA SER A 213 4.89 -29.28 -15.50
C SER A 213 6.07 -28.42 -15.04
N GLN A 214 5.85 -27.42 -14.20
CA GLN A 214 6.94 -26.62 -13.61
C GLN A 214 7.72 -27.40 -12.55
N LEU A 215 7.03 -28.23 -11.74
CA LEU A 215 7.67 -29.15 -10.80
C LEU A 215 8.54 -30.19 -11.53
N GLU A 216 8.05 -30.75 -12.64
CA GLU A 216 8.81 -31.67 -13.49
C GLU A 216 10.07 -31.00 -14.07
N THR A 217 9.92 -29.76 -14.59
CA THR A 217 11.05 -29.00 -15.14
C THR A 217 12.11 -28.70 -14.08
N ALA A 218 11.70 -28.51 -12.83
CA ALA A 218 12.60 -28.29 -11.69
C ALA A 218 13.16 -29.60 -11.09
N GLY A 219 12.73 -30.78 -11.58
CA GLY A 219 13.13 -32.08 -11.04
C GLY A 219 12.51 -32.42 -9.70
N LEU A 220 11.37 -31.81 -9.36
CA LEU A 220 10.66 -31.92 -8.09
C LEU A 220 9.38 -32.76 -8.19
N GLU A 221 9.13 -33.44 -9.32
CA GLU A 221 7.91 -34.20 -9.59
C GLU A 221 7.65 -35.34 -8.57
N ASN A 222 8.71 -35.85 -7.97
CA ASN A 222 8.67 -36.92 -6.96
C ASN A 222 9.10 -36.43 -5.56
N SER A 223 9.11 -35.12 -5.33
CA SER A 223 9.50 -34.55 -4.05
C SER A 223 8.35 -34.56 -3.04
N ASP A 224 8.64 -34.86 -1.79
CA ASP A 224 7.71 -34.74 -0.66
C ASP A 224 7.56 -33.30 -0.16
N LEU A 225 8.20 -32.32 -0.83
CA LEU A 225 8.12 -30.92 -0.46
C LEU A 225 6.74 -30.35 -0.81
N THR A 226 6.00 -29.90 0.19
CA THR A 226 4.66 -29.33 0.06
C THR A 226 4.61 -27.82 0.23
N SER A 227 5.72 -27.20 0.69
CA SER A 227 5.83 -25.77 0.91
C SER A 227 7.28 -25.31 0.78
N GLY A 228 7.48 -24.04 0.49
CA GLY A 228 8.78 -23.43 0.32
C GLY A 228 8.81 -22.51 -0.90
N VAL A 229 10.01 -22.06 -1.24
CA VAL A 229 10.25 -21.24 -2.43
C VAL A 229 11.29 -21.90 -3.32
N LEU A 230 11.07 -21.83 -4.63
CA LEU A 230 12.00 -22.30 -5.63
C LEU A 230 12.76 -21.11 -6.22
N ILE A 231 14.10 -21.14 -6.20
CA ILE A 231 14.92 -20.10 -6.80
C ILE A 231 14.88 -20.24 -8.33
N ILE A 232 14.43 -19.21 -9.02
CA ILE A 232 14.36 -19.18 -10.50
C ILE A 232 15.64 -18.60 -11.08
N SER A 233 16.14 -17.52 -10.47
CA SER A 233 17.40 -16.90 -10.90
C SER A 233 18.01 -16.05 -9.79
N THR A 234 19.29 -15.76 -9.90
CA THR A 234 20.02 -14.81 -9.05
C THR A 234 20.53 -13.63 -9.90
N GLN A 235 20.54 -12.44 -9.31
CA GLN A 235 21.01 -11.24 -9.98
C GLN A 235 22.49 -10.99 -9.70
N GLU A 236 23.27 -10.76 -10.77
CA GLU A 236 24.70 -10.43 -10.67
C GLU A 236 24.94 -9.16 -9.84
N GLY A 237 25.96 -9.19 -9.00
CA GLY A 237 26.32 -8.07 -8.13
C GLY A 237 25.55 -8.01 -6.81
N LEU A 238 24.57 -8.92 -6.58
CA LEU A 238 23.84 -9.02 -5.31
C LEU A 238 24.23 -10.25 -4.49
N PRO A 239 23.96 -10.29 -3.17
CA PRO A 239 24.50 -11.28 -2.24
C PRO A 239 24.24 -12.76 -2.57
N ALA A 240 23.13 -13.07 -3.24
CA ALA A 240 22.78 -14.44 -3.61
C ALA A 240 23.55 -14.96 -4.82
N HIS A 241 24.10 -14.09 -5.66
CA HIS A 241 24.79 -14.50 -6.88
C HIS A 241 26.02 -15.36 -6.56
N GLY A 242 26.12 -16.53 -7.19
CA GLY A 242 27.18 -17.50 -6.94
C GLY A 242 27.06 -18.29 -5.63
N LYS A 243 26.00 -18.04 -4.83
CA LYS A 243 25.70 -18.81 -3.59
C LYS A 243 24.46 -19.65 -3.70
N LEU A 244 23.50 -19.17 -4.46
CA LEU A 244 22.29 -19.91 -4.81
C LEU A 244 22.26 -20.15 -6.31
N GLN A 245 21.68 -21.25 -6.72
CA GLN A 245 21.53 -21.66 -8.11
C GLN A 245 20.06 -21.76 -8.50
N GLN A 246 19.79 -21.85 -9.79
CA GLN A 246 18.45 -22.12 -10.29
C GLN A 246 17.97 -23.48 -9.73
N TYR A 247 16.75 -23.47 -9.21
CA TYR A 247 16.07 -24.63 -8.59
C TYR A 247 16.61 -25.07 -7.21
N ASP A 248 17.42 -24.23 -6.53
CA ASP A 248 17.66 -24.40 -5.09
C ASP A 248 16.39 -24.21 -4.28
#